data_be2770e598b2f062706be0b3e6fb96ec
#
_entry.id   be2770e598b2f062706be0b3e6fb96ec
#
_cell.length_a   1.000
_cell.length_b   1.000
_cell.length_c   1.000
_cell.angle_alpha   90.00
_cell.angle_beta   90.00
_cell.angle_gamma   90.00
#
_symmetry.space_group_name_H-M   'P 1'
#
loop_
_entity.id
_entity.type
_entity.pdbx_description
1 polymer ?
#
loop_
_entity_poly.entity_id
_entity_poly.type
_entity_poly.pdbx_seq_one_letter_code
_entity_poly.pdbx_strand_id
1 'polypeptide(L)'
;TDKDTIINSMCGRELKDMYPVGKRELGDVVFEIKNLGDGFLNDISINVRRHEIVGLYGLMGSGCSEVLQCAFGARRHLKGSFFVNGKEIKINKPIDAKNAGLAYVPAERKREGLILAHSVLNNLTIVTLKDFVKGLFLDLKEERRTAQKWCENYRIKTPSLNTPASSLSGGNQQKIVISKWVATKPKVFMLNDPTKGIDVGAKVEIYKDIERLCKAGCGVLYVAAELPELLGIADRVYVIHEGKLAGEFSGEEITQKNIVKSAIGE
;
A
#
# COMPACT_ATOMS: atom_id res chain seq x y z
N THR A 1 -10.79 24.78 23.13
CA THR A 1 -11.33 23.50 22.61
C THR A 1 -10.15 22.71 22.13
N ASP A 2 -9.94 21.53 22.72
CA ASP A 2 -8.80 20.65 22.41
C ASP A 2 -8.96 20.10 20.97
N LYS A 3 -7.83 19.95 20.27
CA LYS A 3 -7.75 19.41 18.91
C LYS A 3 -8.44 18.04 18.80
N ASP A 4 -8.33 17.23 19.84
CA ASP A 4 -8.96 15.91 19.94
C ASP A 4 -10.48 16.00 20.04
N THR A 5 -11.02 17.00 20.74
CA THR A 5 -12.47 17.25 20.83
C THR A 5 -13.06 17.65 19.47
N ILE A 6 -12.32 18.44 18.68
CA ILE A 6 -12.74 18.83 17.33
C ILE A 6 -12.72 17.63 16.40
N ILE A 7 -11.66 16.81 16.42
CA ILE A 7 -11.54 15.61 15.62
C ILE A 7 -12.63 14.59 15.98
N ASN A 8 -12.88 14.36 17.26
CA ASN A 8 -13.95 13.48 17.73
C ASN A 8 -15.34 13.95 17.29
N SER A 9 -15.59 15.27 17.32
CA SER A 9 -16.85 15.86 16.85
C SER A 9 -17.03 15.76 15.33
N MET A 10 -15.96 15.86 14.55
CA MET A 10 -15.99 15.71 13.09
C MET A 10 -16.10 14.25 12.64
N CYS A 11 -15.51 13.33 13.37
CA CYS A 11 -15.45 11.90 13.00
C CYS A 11 -16.51 11.05 13.71
N GLY A 12 -17.14 11.57 14.79
CA GLY A 12 -18.10 10.83 15.61
C GLY A 12 -17.51 9.58 16.31
N ARG A 13 -16.17 9.53 16.48
CA ARG A 13 -15.43 8.39 17.05
C ARG A 13 -14.21 8.87 17.81
N GLU A 14 -13.81 8.13 18.85
CA GLU A 14 -12.56 8.40 19.57
C GLU A 14 -11.34 8.08 18.69
N LEU A 15 -10.24 8.81 18.87
CA LEU A 15 -8.96 8.61 18.15
C LEU A 15 -8.42 7.17 18.28
N LYS A 16 -8.72 6.49 19.39
CA LYS A 16 -8.35 5.07 19.60
C LYS A 16 -9.02 4.11 18.61
N ASP A 17 -10.20 4.47 18.09
CA ASP A 17 -10.93 3.68 17.08
C ASP A 17 -10.43 3.94 15.66
N MET A 18 -9.54 4.91 15.47
CA MET A 18 -9.06 5.33 14.16
C MET A 18 -8.06 4.33 13.59
N TYR A 19 -7.23 3.72 14.44
CA TYR A 19 -6.22 2.75 14.03
C TYR A 19 -6.55 1.38 14.63
N PRO A 20 -7.15 0.48 13.86
CA PRO A 20 -7.55 -0.85 14.34
C PRO A 20 -6.34 -1.80 14.41
N VAL A 21 -5.42 -1.52 15.33
CA VAL A 21 -4.19 -2.33 15.46
C VAL A 21 -4.34 -3.34 16.61
N GLY A 22 -4.31 -4.62 16.25
CA GLY A 22 -4.15 -5.73 17.20
C GLY A 22 -2.70 -6.24 17.18
N LYS A 23 -2.24 -6.83 18.29
CA LYS A 23 -0.98 -7.60 18.29
C LYS A 23 -1.10 -8.72 17.26
N ARG A 24 -0.07 -8.88 16.41
CA ARG A 24 0.02 -9.90 15.38
C ARG A 24 1.14 -10.86 15.71
N GLU A 25 0.92 -12.13 15.42
CA GLU A 25 2.00 -13.11 15.40
C GLU A 25 2.68 -13.01 14.05
N LEU A 26 3.91 -12.50 14.06
CA LEU A 26 4.70 -12.31 12.84
C LEU A 26 5.19 -13.67 12.34
N GLY A 27 5.03 -13.91 11.04
CA GLY A 27 5.53 -15.11 10.39
C GLY A 27 6.95 -14.95 9.83
N ASP A 28 7.30 -15.84 8.88
CA ASP A 28 8.57 -15.80 8.18
C ASP A 28 8.69 -14.56 7.27
N VAL A 29 9.94 -14.20 6.92
CA VAL A 29 10.23 -13.16 5.94
C VAL A 29 9.62 -13.54 4.59
N VAL A 30 8.67 -12.73 4.11
CA VAL A 30 7.98 -12.94 2.83
C VAL A 30 8.60 -12.14 1.70
N PHE A 31 9.21 -11.00 2.02
CA PHE A 31 9.88 -10.14 1.05
C PHE A 31 11.13 -9.51 1.64
N GLU A 32 12.19 -9.43 0.83
CA GLU A 32 13.45 -8.83 1.23
C GLU A 32 14.05 -8.06 0.06
N ILE A 33 14.59 -6.90 0.37
CA ILE A 33 15.39 -6.05 -0.51
C ILE A 33 16.80 -6.03 0.06
N LYS A 34 17.82 -6.29 -0.76
CA LYS A 34 19.23 -6.23 -0.35
C LYS A 34 20.01 -5.25 -1.23
N ASN A 35 20.71 -4.34 -0.59
CA ASN A 35 21.68 -3.42 -1.19
C ASN A 35 21.12 -2.61 -2.38
N LEU A 36 19.83 -2.19 -2.29
CA LEU A 36 19.17 -1.43 -3.35
C LEU A 36 19.85 -0.07 -3.56
N GLY A 37 20.10 0.25 -4.83
CA GLY A 37 20.57 1.54 -5.25
C GLY A 37 20.12 1.89 -6.66
N ASP A 38 19.79 3.17 -6.92
CA ASP A 38 19.27 3.68 -8.19
C ASP A 38 19.98 4.96 -8.68
N GLY A 39 21.07 5.36 -7.99
CA GLY A 39 21.78 6.61 -8.21
C GLY A 39 21.47 7.67 -7.15
N PHE A 40 20.27 7.66 -6.56
CA PHE A 40 19.91 8.43 -5.37
C PHE A 40 19.86 7.53 -4.13
N LEU A 41 19.12 6.41 -4.21
CA LEU A 41 19.11 5.39 -3.15
C LEU A 41 20.50 4.75 -3.05
N ASN A 42 20.98 4.57 -1.82
CA ASN A 42 22.28 4.00 -1.55
C ASN A 42 22.22 2.94 -0.45
N ASP A 43 22.37 1.68 -0.86
CA ASP A 43 22.49 0.53 0.03
C ASP A 43 21.27 0.28 0.95
N ILE A 44 20.07 0.43 0.39
CA ILE A 44 18.84 0.16 1.13
C ILE A 44 18.62 -1.34 1.25
N SER A 45 18.60 -1.84 2.48
CA SER A 45 18.28 -3.25 2.80
C SER A 45 17.15 -3.27 3.82
N ILE A 46 15.99 -3.83 3.43
CA ILE A 46 14.79 -3.93 4.26
C ILE A 46 14.11 -5.27 4.04
N ASN A 47 13.34 -5.72 5.01
CA ASN A 47 12.53 -6.93 4.87
C ASN A 47 11.13 -6.74 5.45
N VAL A 48 10.22 -7.63 5.05
CA VAL A 48 8.83 -7.69 5.55
C VAL A 48 8.50 -9.14 5.83
N ARG A 49 7.86 -9.39 6.97
CA ARG A 49 7.36 -10.72 7.34
C ARG A 49 5.89 -10.88 6.97
N ARG A 50 5.43 -12.11 6.96
CA ARG A 50 3.99 -12.39 6.90
C ARG A 50 3.30 -11.80 8.12
N HIS A 51 2.09 -11.29 7.93
CA HIS A 51 1.29 -10.66 8.99
C HIS A 51 1.94 -9.41 9.59
N GLU A 52 2.91 -8.78 8.91
CA GLU A 52 3.62 -7.58 9.36
C GLU A 52 3.23 -6.36 8.53
N ILE A 53 3.04 -5.23 9.20
CA ILE A 53 2.98 -3.90 8.59
C ILE A 53 4.28 -3.18 8.90
N VAL A 54 5.12 -3.02 7.89
CA VAL A 54 6.37 -2.29 7.97
C VAL A 54 6.16 -0.89 7.43
N GLY A 55 6.35 0.11 8.27
CA GLY A 55 6.35 1.53 7.89
C GLY A 55 7.67 1.92 7.23
N LEU A 56 7.60 2.74 6.20
CA LEU A 56 8.73 3.49 5.67
C LEU A 56 8.46 4.97 5.90
N TYR A 57 9.34 5.63 6.63
CA TYR A 57 9.23 7.05 6.95
C TYR A 57 10.48 7.82 6.55
N GLY A 58 10.29 9.07 6.23
CA GLY A 58 11.35 10.03 5.94
C GLY A 58 10.75 11.36 5.51
N LEU A 59 11.54 12.40 5.51
CA LEU A 59 11.12 13.70 5.01
C LEU A 59 10.82 13.65 3.50
N MET A 60 10.12 14.65 2.99
CA MET A 60 9.83 14.75 1.56
C MET A 60 11.13 14.67 0.76
N GLY A 61 11.18 13.78 -0.25
CA GLY A 61 12.39 13.54 -1.04
C GLY A 61 13.42 12.63 -0.37
N SER A 62 13.12 11.98 0.76
CA SER A 62 14.05 11.07 1.45
C SER A 62 14.38 9.79 0.67
N GLY A 63 13.48 9.33 -0.23
CA GLY A 63 13.64 8.09 -0.99
C GLY A 63 12.62 6.98 -0.69
N CYS A 64 11.70 7.17 0.24
CA CYS A 64 10.70 6.16 0.61
C CYS A 64 9.84 5.70 -0.59
N SER A 65 9.36 6.64 -1.39
CA SER A 65 8.57 6.33 -2.60
C SER A 65 9.41 5.60 -3.64
N GLU A 66 10.64 6.02 -3.82
CA GLU A 66 11.61 5.45 -4.77
C GLU A 66 11.92 4.00 -4.44
N VAL A 67 12.05 3.64 -3.16
CA VAL A 67 12.21 2.24 -2.72
C VAL A 67 11.05 1.38 -3.20
N LEU A 68 9.79 1.81 -2.97
CA LEU A 68 8.63 1.04 -3.43
C LEU A 68 8.55 0.97 -4.95
N GLN A 69 8.86 2.06 -5.65
CA GLN A 69 8.85 2.09 -7.12
C GLN A 69 9.92 1.16 -7.72
N CYS A 70 11.13 1.12 -7.16
CA CYS A 70 12.16 0.17 -7.55
C CYS A 70 11.74 -1.26 -7.27
N ALA A 71 11.21 -1.53 -6.07
CA ALA A 71 10.72 -2.86 -5.68
C ALA A 71 9.55 -3.36 -6.55
N PHE A 72 8.77 -2.45 -7.12
CA PHE A 72 7.70 -2.79 -8.05
C PHE A 72 8.13 -2.80 -9.53
N GLY A 73 9.35 -2.36 -9.84
CA GLY A 73 9.84 -2.24 -11.21
C GLY A 73 9.23 -1.08 -12.00
N ALA A 74 8.63 -0.11 -11.30
CA ALA A 74 8.14 1.15 -11.88
C ALA A 74 9.28 2.18 -12.05
N ARG A 75 10.37 2.00 -11.31
CA ARG A 75 11.61 2.78 -11.39
C ARG A 75 12.78 1.82 -11.57
N ARG A 76 13.71 2.18 -12.43
CA ARG A 76 14.93 1.38 -12.66
C ARG A 76 15.86 1.49 -11.47
N HIS A 77 16.35 0.35 -11.00
CA HIS A 77 17.46 0.27 -10.04
C HIS A 77 18.76 -0.06 -10.77
N LEU A 78 19.91 0.30 -10.19
CA LEU A 78 21.24 0.07 -10.74
C LEU A 78 21.92 -1.12 -10.04
N LYS A 79 21.62 -1.35 -8.76
CA LYS A 79 22.13 -2.46 -7.95
C LYS A 79 21.05 -2.92 -6.95
N GLY A 80 21.25 -4.11 -6.40
CA GLY A 80 20.39 -4.70 -5.40
C GLY A 80 19.68 -5.96 -5.90
N SER A 81 19.23 -6.76 -4.94
CA SER A 81 18.49 -8.00 -5.17
C SER A 81 17.16 -7.99 -4.41
N PHE A 82 16.16 -8.65 -4.97
CA PHE A 82 14.84 -8.80 -4.38
C PHE A 82 14.54 -10.28 -4.15
N PHE A 83 13.95 -10.61 -3.00
CA PHE A 83 13.60 -11.99 -2.64
C PHE A 83 12.14 -12.06 -2.22
N VAL A 84 11.44 -13.08 -2.69
CA VAL A 84 10.08 -13.43 -2.24
C VAL A 84 10.09 -14.86 -1.70
N ASN A 85 9.72 -15.06 -0.43
CA ASN A 85 9.81 -16.32 0.29
C ASN A 85 11.21 -16.94 0.19
N GLY A 86 12.27 -16.14 0.36
CA GLY A 86 13.67 -16.57 0.30
C GLY A 86 14.21 -16.86 -1.11
N LYS A 87 13.37 -16.79 -2.14
CA LYS A 87 13.79 -17.00 -3.53
C LYS A 87 14.08 -15.67 -4.21
N GLU A 88 15.26 -15.55 -4.80
CA GLU A 88 15.61 -14.36 -5.58
C GLU A 88 14.72 -14.22 -6.82
N ILE A 89 14.28 -12.99 -7.07
CA ILE A 89 13.46 -12.62 -8.21
C ILE A 89 14.10 -11.45 -8.97
N LYS A 90 13.94 -11.45 -10.29
CA LYS A 90 14.37 -10.32 -11.13
C LYS A 90 13.19 -9.42 -11.41
N ILE A 91 13.32 -8.14 -11.06
CA ILE A 91 12.29 -7.11 -11.28
C ILE A 91 12.86 -6.04 -12.19
N ASN A 92 12.46 -6.05 -13.46
CA ASN A 92 12.84 -5.04 -14.44
C ASN A 92 11.64 -4.15 -14.83
N LYS A 93 10.43 -4.63 -14.62
CA LYS A 93 9.18 -3.97 -14.99
C LYS A 93 8.04 -4.43 -14.07
N PRO A 94 6.92 -3.67 -13.95
CA PRO A 94 5.82 -3.97 -13.03
C PRO A 94 5.22 -5.37 -13.16
N ILE A 95 5.19 -5.94 -14.37
CA ILE A 95 4.65 -7.28 -14.57
C ILE A 95 5.48 -8.37 -13.88
N ASP A 96 6.80 -8.17 -13.74
CA ASP A 96 7.68 -9.12 -13.06
C ASP A 96 7.35 -9.14 -11.56
N ALA A 97 7.18 -7.96 -10.94
CA ALA A 97 6.76 -7.81 -9.56
C ALA A 97 5.37 -8.43 -9.32
N LYS A 98 4.39 -8.12 -10.17
CA LYS A 98 3.05 -8.72 -10.10
C LYS A 98 3.12 -10.25 -10.13
N ASN A 99 3.87 -10.83 -11.07
CA ASN A 99 4.00 -12.28 -11.21
C ASN A 99 4.72 -12.94 -10.01
N ALA A 100 5.56 -12.19 -9.31
CA ALA A 100 6.19 -12.63 -8.07
C ALA A 100 5.25 -12.55 -6.85
N GLY A 101 4.08 -11.95 -7.00
CA GLY A 101 3.08 -11.78 -5.94
C GLY A 101 3.22 -10.45 -5.18
N LEU A 102 3.77 -9.42 -5.81
CA LEU A 102 3.83 -8.08 -5.27
C LEU A 102 2.69 -7.23 -5.84
N ALA A 103 2.09 -6.38 -5.01
CA ALA A 103 1.10 -5.40 -5.42
C ALA A 103 1.56 -3.99 -5.02
N TYR A 104 1.17 -2.98 -5.80
CA TYR A 104 1.58 -1.60 -5.57
C TYR A 104 0.44 -0.61 -5.73
N VAL A 105 0.21 0.19 -4.71
CA VAL A 105 -0.70 1.33 -4.73
C VAL A 105 0.14 2.62 -4.76
N PRO A 106 0.08 3.39 -5.85
CA PRO A 106 0.85 4.62 -5.99
C PRO A 106 0.24 5.77 -5.20
N ALA A 107 1.07 6.76 -4.84
CA ALA A 107 0.64 7.98 -4.14
C ALA A 107 -0.31 8.85 -4.99
N GLU A 108 -0.07 8.90 -6.29
CA GLU A 108 -0.86 9.71 -7.24
C GLU A 108 -1.93 8.84 -7.93
N ARG A 109 -2.98 8.44 -7.17
CA ARG A 109 -4.02 7.53 -7.67
C ARG A 109 -4.68 7.96 -8.98
N LYS A 110 -4.83 9.28 -9.20
CA LYS A 110 -5.48 9.81 -10.42
C LYS A 110 -4.61 9.68 -11.66
N ARG A 111 -3.29 9.70 -11.51
CA ARG A 111 -2.33 9.64 -12.63
C ARG A 111 -1.82 8.22 -12.86
N GLU A 112 -1.60 7.47 -11.78
CA GLU A 112 -0.89 6.19 -11.81
C GLU A 112 -1.77 5.02 -11.38
N GLY A 113 -2.78 5.30 -10.56
CA GLY A 113 -3.62 4.27 -9.97
C GLY A 113 -4.87 3.92 -10.78
N LEU A 114 -5.43 4.85 -11.56
CA LEU A 114 -6.71 4.72 -12.25
C LEU A 114 -6.64 5.20 -13.69
N ILE A 115 -7.48 4.62 -14.52
CA ILE A 115 -7.84 5.17 -15.85
C ILE A 115 -9.17 5.90 -15.65
N LEU A 116 -9.10 7.20 -15.34
CA LEU A 116 -10.24 8.00 -14.89
C LEU A 116 -11.44 8.00 -15.85
N ALA A 117 -11.19 7.98 -17.16
CA ALA A 117 -12.23 7.93 -18.19
C ALA A 117 -12.91 6.55 -18.31
N HIS A 118 -12.28 5.49 -17.78
CA HIS A 118 -12.82 4.15 -17.82
C HIS A 118 -13.80 3.89 -16.67
N SER A 119 -14.68 2.91 -16.88
CA SER A 119 -15.67 2.50 -15.89
C SER A 119 -15.04 1.91 -14.63
N VAL A 120 -15.83 1.85 -13.56
CA VAL A 120 -15.48 1.11 -12.32
C VAL A 120 -15.14 -0.34 -12.64
N LEU A 121 -15.95 -1.00 -13.49
CA LEU A 121 -15.70 -2.37 -13.97
C LEU A 121 -14.28 -2.52 -14.50
N ASN A 122 -13.95 -1.72 -15.53
CA ASN A 122 -12.66 -1.84 -16.21
C ASN A 122 -11.48 -1.55 -15.27
N ASN A 123 -11.61 -0.56 -14.39
CA ASN A 123 -10.56 -0.26 -13.41
C ASN A 123 -10.38 -1.38 -12.39
N LEU A 124 -11.44 -2.06 -11.97
CA LEU A 124 -11.35 -3.18 -11.02
C LEU A 124 -10.71 -4.42 -11.64
N THR A 125 -10.99 -4.71 -12.90
CA THR A 125 -10.64 -5.98 -13.54
C THR A 125 -9.35 -5.94 -14.35
N ILE A 126 -8.86 -4.75 -14.74
CA ILE A 126 -7.72 -4.59 -15.66
C ILE A 126 -6.46 -5.36 -15.26
N VAL A 127 -6.18 -5.47 -13.95
CA VAL A 127 -4.97 -6.15 -13.44
C VAL A 127 -5.10 -7.68 -13.52
N THR A 128 -6.34 -8.18 -13.46
CA THR A 128 -6.68 -9.61 -13.47
C THR A 128 -7.48 -10.01 -14.72
N LEU A 129 -7.48 -9.17 -15.76
CA LEU A 129 -8.32 -9.38 -16.96
C LEU A 129 -8.09 -10.75 -17.61
N LYS A 130 -6.86 -11.28 -17.53
CA LYS A 130 -6.53 -12.62 -18.04
C LYS A 130 -7.29 -13.74 -17.36
N ASP A 131 -7.73 -13.56 -16.13
CA ASP A 131 -8.46 -14.57 -15.35
C ASP A 131 -9.88 -14.77 -15.88
N PHE A 132 -10.38 -13.83 -16.69
CA PHE A 132 -11.70 -13.89 -17.34
C PHE A 132 -11.63 -14.38 -18.79
N VAL A 133 -10.45 -14.77 -19.29
CA VAL A 133 -10.30 -15.28 -20.65
C VAL A 133 -10.71 -16.75 -20.73
N LYS A 134 -11.68 -17.06 -21.60
CA LYS A 134 -12.09 -18.42 -21.96
C LYS A 134 -11.84 -18.65 -23.44
N GLY A 135 -10.84 -19.43 -23.76
CA GLY A 135 -10.41 -19.62 -25.15
C GLY A 135 -9.92 -18.31 -25.76
N LEU A 136 -10.60 -17.80 -26.77
CA LEU A 136 -10.29 -16.54 -27.47
C LEU A 136 -11.13 -15.34 -26.99
N PHE A 137 -12.05 -15.53 -26.07
CA PHE A 137 -13.02 -14.51 -25.67
C PHE A 137 -12.97 -14.22 -24.17
N LEU A 138 -13.40 -13.02 -23.78
CA LEU A 138 -13.62 -12.63 -22.38
C LEU A 138 -15.00 -13.13 -21.94
N ASP A 139 -15.07 -13.74 -20.76
CA ASP A 139 -16.31 -14.02 -20.06
C ASP A 139 -16.81 -12.75 -19.36
N LEU A 140 -17.51 -11.91 -20.11
CA LEU A 140 -18.04 -10.63 -19.62
C LEU A 140 -19.04 -10.80 -18.46
N LYS A 141 -19.73 -11.95 -18.38
CA LYS A 141 -20.67 -12.23 -17.27
C LYS A 141 -19.92 -12.50 -15.97
N GLU A 142 -18.86 -13.31 -16.03
CA GLU A 142 -18.04 -13.61 -14.86
C GLU A 142 -17.22 -12.40 -14.41
N GLU A 143 -16.68 -11.64 -15.35
CA GLU A 143 -16.01 -10.37 -15.08
C GLU A 143 -16.92 -9.42 -14.28
N ARG A 144 -18.14 -9.19 -14.79
CA ARG A 144 -19.11 -8.31 -14.15
C ARG A 144 -19.55 -8.81 -12.77
N ARG A 145 -19.80 -10.13 -12.65
CA ARG A 145 -20.16 -10.76 -11.38
C ARG A 145 -19.06 -10.59 -10.33
N THR A 146 -17.82 -10.77 -10.75
CA THR A 146 -16.65 -10.63 -9.89
C THR A 146 -16.42 -9.18 -9.45
N ALA A 147 -16.52 -8.23 -10.39
CA ALA A 147 -16.42 -6.80 -10.08
C ALA A 147 -17.53 -6.35 -9.10
N GLN A 148 -18.75 -6.87 -9.25
CA GLN A 148 -19.85 -6.58 -8.33
C GLN A 148 -19.53 -7.04 -6.90
N LYS A 149 -19.01 -8.27 -6.74
CA LYS A 149 -18.57 -8.80 -5.43
C LYS A 149 -17.46 -7.93 -4.80
N TRP A 150 -16.54 -7.42 -5.61
CA TRP A 150 -15.49 -6.54 -5.09
C TRP A 150 -16.05 -5.19 -4.63
N CYS A 151 -17.01 -4.61 -5.39
CA CYS A 151 -17.70 -3.40 -4.95
C CYS A 151 -18.38 -3.59 -3.58
N GLU A 152 -19.04 -4.73 -3.37
CA GLU A 152 -19.69 -5.07 -2.11
C GLU A 152 -18.67 -5.29 -0.97
N ASN A 153 -17.64 -6.13 -1.20
CA ASN A 153 -16.64 -6.48 -0.20
C ASN A 153 -15.83 -5.26 0.30
N TYR A 154 -15.52 -4.33 -0.61
CA TYR A 154 -14.76 -3.10 -0.31
C TYR A 154 -15.66 -1.88 -0.12
N ARG A 155 -16.97 -2.07 -0.11
CA ARG A 155 -17.96 -0.99 0.09
C ARG A 155 -17.69 0.21 -0.85
N ILE A 156 -17.44 -0.09 -2.13
CA ILE A 156 -17.24 0.92 -3.16
C ILE A 156 -18.61 1.48 -3.53
N LYS A 157 -18.84 2.74 -3.17
CA LYS A 157 -20.10 3.42 -3.49
C LYS A 157 -20.06 3.95 -4.92
N THR A 158 -20.82 3.31 -5.80
CA THR A 158 -20.96 3.69 -7.21
C THR A 158 -22.41 3.49 -7.65
N PRO A 159 -22.98 4.38 -8.52
CA PRO A 159 -24.31 4.17 -9.09
C PRO A 159 -24.41 2.89 -9.93
N SER A 160 -23.33 2.55 -10.65
CA SER A 160 -23.23 1.32 -11.45
C SER A 160 -21.78 0.97 -11.74
N LEU A 161 -21.54 -0.27 -12.16
CA LEU A 161 -20.21 -0.70 -12.63
C LEU A 161 -19.77 0.03 -13.92
N ASN A 162 -20.69 0.61 -14.68
CA ASN A 162 -20.38 1.36 -15.90
C ASN A 162 -20.04 2.84 -15.63
N THR A 163 -20.20 3.29 -14.39
CA THR A 163 -19.88 4.68 -13.97
C THR A 163 -18.40 4.96 -14.18
N PRO A 164 -17.99 6.07 -14.81
CA PRO A 164 -16.58 6.45 -14.93
C PRO A 164 -15.94 6.68 -13.56
N ALA A 165 -14.69 6.21 -13.38
CA ALA A 165 -13.97 6.39 -12.12
C ALA A 165 -13.76 7.86 -11.73
N SER A 166 -13.73 8.76 -12.72
CA SER A 166 -13.59 10.21 -12.51
C SER A 166 -14.73 10.83 -11.70
N SER A 167 -15.93 10.27 -11.75
CA SER A 167 -17.13 10.79 -11.07
C SER A 167 -17.23 10.37 -9.59
N LEU A 168 -16.35 9.49 -9.13
CA LEU A 168 -16.37 9.00 -7.75
C LEU A 168 -15.59 9.91 -6.79
N SER A 169 -15.99 9.89 -5.51
CA SER A 169 -15.21 10.53 -4.43
C SER A 169 -13.81 9.93 -4.31
N GLY A 170 -12.86 10.71 -3.74
CA GLY A 170 -11.49 10.26 -3.54
C GLY A 170 -11.37 8.94 -2.77
N GLY A 171 -12.17 8.75 -1.73
CA GLY A 171 -12.21 7.50 -0.97
C GLY A 171 -12.67 6.30 -1.80
N ASN A 172 -13.71 6.45 -2.64
CA ASN A 172 -14.15 5.37 -3.52
C ASN A 172 -13.15 5.08 -4.64
N GLN A 173 -12.50 6.11 -5.19
CA GLN A 173 -11.39 5.94 -6.14
C GLN A 173 -10.25 5.12 -5.52
N GLN A 174 -9.86 5.42 -4.28
CA GLN A 174 -8.79 4.69 -3.60
C GLN A 174 -9.17 3.24 -3.32
N LYS A 175 -10.42 2.99 -2.92
CA LYS A 175 -10.92 1.61 -2.74
C LYS A 175 -10.84 0.80 -4.03
N ILE A 176 -11.11 1.41 -5.21
CA ILE A 176 -10.92 0.73 -6.50
C ILE A 176 -9.45 0.37 -6.69
N VAL A 177 -8.52 1.31 -6.44
CA VAL A 177 -7.08 1.04 -6.59
C VAL A 177 -6.61 -0.09 -5.67
N ILE A 178 -7.04 -0.10 -4.41
CA ILE A 178 -6.71 -1.16 -3.47
C ILE A 178 -7.34 -2.49 -3.92
N SER A 179 -8.64 -2.50 -4.21
CA SER A 179 -9.38 -3.72 -4.56
C SER A 179 -8.83 -4.44 -5.79
N LYS A 180 -8.45 -3.71 -6.85
CA LYS A 180 -7.89 -4.32 -8.06
C LYS A 180 -6.58 -5.06 -7.82
N TRP A 181 -5.78 -4.60 -6.85
CA TRP A 181 -4.54 -5.26 -6.47
C TRP A 181 -4.77 -6.41 -5.50
N VAL A 182 -5.71 -6.28 -4.57
CA VAL A 182 -6.10 -7.39 -3.70
C VAL A 182 -6.62 -8.58 -4.50
N ALA A 183 -7.28 -8.33 -5.61
CA ALA A 183 -7.74 -9.36 -6.55
C ALA A 183 -6.62 -10.28 -7.05
N THR A 184 -5.38 -9.78 -7.09
CA THR A 184 -4.21 -10.61 -7.47
C THR A 184 -3.73 -11.56 -6.36
N LYS A 185 -4.34 -11.50 -5.17
CA LYS A 185 -3.95 -12.27 -3.97
C LYS A 185 -2.45 -12.10 -3.65
N PRO A 186 -1.99 -10.88 -3.44
CA PRO A 186 -0.57 -10.60 -3.29
C PRO A 186 -0.01 -11.20 -2.01
N LYS A 187 1.27 -11.59 -2.05
CA LYS A 187 2.06 -11.98 -0.88
C LYS A 187 2.53 -10.74 -0.10
N VAL A 188 2.78 -9.65 -0.84
CA VAL A 188 3.23 -8.36 -0.31
C VAL A 188 2.45 -7.23 -0.96
N PHE A 189 1.98 -6.31 -0.13
CA PHE A 189 1.21 -5.15 -0.54
C PHE A 189 1.99 -3.87 -0.23
N MET A 190 2.46 -3.21 -1.26
CA MET A 190 3.21 -1.96 -1.15
C MET A 190 2.27 -0.77 -1.33
N LEU A 191 2.16 0.08 -0.32
CA LEU A 191 1.24 1.19 -0.24
C LEU A 191 2.02 2.50 -0.11
N ASN A 192 1.99 3.31 -1.14
CA ASN A 192 2.66 4.60 -1.17
C ASN A 192 1.64 5.70 -0.88
N ASP A 193 1.60 6.18 0.35
CA ASP A 193 0.70 7.23 0.86
C ASP A 193 -0.78 7.02 0.45
N PRO A 194 -1.36 5.84 0.77
CA PRO A 194 -2.65 5.42 0.24
C PRO A 194 -3.82 6.26 0.76
N THR A 195 -3.60 7.09 1.76
CA THR A 195 -4.62 7.94 2.41
C THR A 195 -4.54 9.39 1.97
N LYS A 196 -3.63 9.73 1.05
CA LYS A 196 -3.45 11.08 0.52
C LYS A 196 -4.73 11.62 -0.12
N GLY A 197 -5.20 12.78 0.38
CA GLY A 197 -6.35 13.49 -0.19
C GLY A 197 -7.66 12.73 -0.09
N ILE A 198 -7.88 12.01 1.02
CA ILE A 198 -9.13 11.33 1.36
C ILE A 198 -9.65 11.86 2.70
N ASP A 199 -10.97 11.79 2.89
CA ASP A 199 -11.60 12.15 4.15
C ASP A 199 -11.29 11.14 5.26
N VAL A 200 -11.42 11.60 6.51
CA VAL A 200 -11.04 10.82 7.70
C VAL A 200 -11.85 9.51 7.81
N GLY A 201 -13.13 9.53 7.45
CA GLY A 201 -13.96 8.32 7.49
C GLY A 201 -13.48 7.26 6.52
N ALA A 202 -13.07 7.66 5.31
CA ALA A 202 -12.52 6.76 4.33
C ALA A 202 -11.11 6.25 4.72
N LYS A 203 -10.27 7.06 5.39
CA LYS A 203 -8.98 6.60 5.94
C LYS A 203 -9.16 5.40 6.88
N VAL A 204 -10.11 5.48 7.83
CA VAL A 204 -10.40 4.38 8.77
C VAL A 204 -10.80 3.09 8.06
N GLU A 205 -11.59 3.18 6.99
CA GLU A 205 -11.97 2.00 6.21
C GLU A 205 -10.77 1.38 5.49
N ILE A 206 -9.85 2.21 4.96
CA ILE A 206 -8.60 1.74 4.34
C ILE A 206 -7.71 1.03 5.36
N TYR A 207 -7.54 1.58 6.57
CA TYR A 207 -6.76 0.89 7.61
C TYR A 207 -7.35 -0.47 7.98
N LYS A 208 -8.69 -0.58 8.05
CA LYS A 208 -9.36 -1.88 8.28
C LYS A 208 -9.14 -2.87 7.16
N ASP A 209 -9.09 -2.39 5.91
CA ASP A 209 -8.82 -3.24 4.76
C ASP A 209 -7.35 -3.70 4.75
N ILE A 210 -6.39 -2.83 5.10
CA ILE A 210 -4.97 -3.17 5.26
C ILE A 210 -4.79 -4.21 6.38
N GLU A 211 -5.41 -3.98 7.53
CA GLU A 211 -5.39 -4.91 8.67
C GLU A 211 -5.94 -6.30 8.29
N ARG A 212 -7.04 -6.34 7.55
CA ARG A 212 -7.64 -7.59 7.06
C ARG A 212 -6.69 -8.35 6.12
N LEU A 213 -6.00 -7.63 5.23
CA LEU A 213 -5.01 -8.22 4.31
C LEU A 213 -3.80 -8.77 5.08
N CYS A 214 -3.32 -8.01 6.05
CA CYS A 214 -2.22 -8.42 6.90
C CYS A 214 -2.57 -9.68 7.69
N LYS A 215 -3.76 -9.73 8.31
CA LYS A 215 -4.28 -10.93 9.00
C LYS A 215 -4.44 -12.14 8.08
N ALA A 216 -4.68 -11.93 6.79
CA ALA A 216 -4.76 -13.00 5.79
C ALA A 216 -3.38 -13.53 5.34
N GLY A 217 -2.28 -13.07 5.94
CA GLY A 217 -0.92 -13.55 5.66
C GLY A 217 -0.11 -12.68 4.70
N CYS A 218 -0.66 -11.55 4.26
CA CYS A 218 0.06 -10.61 3.43
C CYS A 218 1.05 -9.80 4.28
N GLY A 219 2.29 -9.61 3.79
CA GLY A 219 3.20 -8.61 4.32
C GLY A 219 2.87 -7.24 3.74
N VAL A 220 2.97 -6.18 4.51
CA VAL A 220 2.65 -4.82 4.07
C VAL A 220 3.85 -3.90 4.21
N LEU A 221 4.22 -3.19 3.13
CA LEU A 221 5.11 -2.03 3.15
C LEU A 221 4.27 -0.77 3.01
N TYR A 222 4.34 0.12 3.98
CA TYR A 222 3.49 1.30 4.06
C TYR A 222 4.32 2.58 4.15
N VAL A 223 4.27 3.43 3.15
CA VAL A 223 4.79 4.79 3.21
C VAL A 223 3.65 5.72 3.60
N ALA A 224 3.85 6.55 4.62
CA ALA A 224 2.90 7.59 4.99
C ALA A 224 3.59 8.95 5.03
N ALA A 225 2.90 9.97 4.55
CA ALA A 225 3.31 11.36 4.72
C ALA A 225 3.07 11.85 6.15
N GLU A 226 2.02 11.33 6.82
CA GLU A 226 1.64 11.71 8.18
C GLU A 226 2.19 10.69 9.18
N LEU A 227 3.16 11.09 10.01
CA LEU A 227 3.76 10.20 11.03
C LEU A 227 2.75 9.54 11.98
N PRO A 228 1.67 10.22 12.44
CA PRO A 228 0.65 9.57 13.28
C PRO A 228 0.02 8.33 12.67
N GLU A 229 -0.09 8.24 11.34
CA GLU A 229 -0.59 7.04 10.67
C GLU A 229 0.35 5.85 10.91
N LEU A 230 1.66 6.04 10.72
CA LEU A 230 2.63 4.97 10.98
C LEU A 230 2.67 4.54 12.45
N LEU A 231 2.66 5.52 13.37
CA LEU A 231 2.61 5.23 14.81
C LEU A 231 1.37 4.41 15.20
N GLY A 232 0.28 4.58 14.45
CA GLY A 232 -0.98 3.91 14.71
C GLY A 232 -1.10 2.50 14.11
N ILE A 233 -0.37 2.17 13.03
CA ILE A 233 -0.59 0.91 12.29
C ILE A 233 0.63 0.02 12.12
N ALA A 234 1.86 0.57 12.21
CA ALA A 234 3.08 -0.17 11.91
C ALA A 234 3.54 -1.05 13.08
N ASP A 235 3.99 -2.26 12.78
CA ASP A 235 4.68 -3.15 13.73
C ASP A 235 6.17 -2.82 13.83
N ARG A 236 6.74 -2.28 12.73
CA ARG A 236 8.13 -1.87 12.61
C ARG A 236 8.24 -0.72 11.63
N VAL A 237 9.19 0.19 11.84
CA VAL A 237 9.41 1.35 10.98
C VAL A 237 10.87 1.44 10.57
N TYR A 238 11.12 1.50 9.28
CA TYR A 238 12.39 1.91 8.72
C TYR A 238 12.35 3.41 8.42
N VAL A 239 13.42 4.10 8.78
CA VAL A 239 13.57 5.53 8.46
C VAL A 239 14.61 5.70 7.37
N ILE A 240 14.24 6.48 6.35
CA ILE A 240 15.11 6.80 5.22
C ILE A 240 15.43 8.30 5.26
N HIS A 241 16.71 8.62 5.23
CA HIS A 241 17.24 9.96 5.15
C HIS A 241 18.21 10.07 3.96
N GLU A 242 17.96 11.00 3.05
CA GLU A 242 18.81 11.26 1.87
C GLU A 242 19.21 9.97 1.11
N GLY A 243 18.23 9.11 0.85
CA GLY A 243 18.44 7.89 0.09
C GLY A 243 19.17 6.77 0.83
N LYS A 244 19.37 6.88 2.15
CA LYS A 244 20.04 5.87 3.00
C LYS A 244 19.12 5.44 4.13
N LEU A 245 19.30 4.20 4.60
CA LEU A 245 18.67 3.73 5.82
C LEU A 245 19.29 4.44 7.03
N ALA A 246 18.48 5.23 7.74
CA ALA A 246 18.91 6.01 8.91
C ALA A 246 18.53 5.33 10.23
N GLY A 247 17.53 4.44 10.24
CA GLY A 247 17.13 3.72 11.44
C GLY A 247 16.10 2.64 11.18
N GLU A 248 16.01 1.71 12.14
CA GLU A 248 14.96 0.69 12.22
C GLU A 248 14.42 0.68 13.64
N PHE A 249 13.11 0.78 13.82
CA PHE A 249 12.45 0.86 15.12
C PHE A 249 11.33 -0.16 15.21
N SER A 250 11.19 -0.82 16.36
CA SER A 250 10.16 -1.82 16.62
C SER A 250 9.61 -1.69 18.04
N GLY A 251 8.37 -2.16 18.27
CA GLY A 251 7.73 -2.16 19.58
C GLY A 251 7.73 -0.78 20.24
N GLU A 252 8.26 -0.68 21.48
CA GLU A 252 8.29 0.55 22.25
C GLU A 252 9.22 1.63 21.70
N GLU A 253 10.11 1.28 20.78
CA GLU A 253 11.00 2.24 20.12
C GLU A 253 10.29 3.07 19.06
N ILE A 254 9.11 2.64 18.58
CA ILE A 254 8.28 3.37 17.61
C ILE A 254 7.66 4.58 18.28
N THR A 255 8.44 5.64 18.41
CA THR A 255 8.02 6.92 18.99
C THR A 255 8.24 8.05 18.00
N GLN A 256 7.41 9.09 18.07
CA GLN A 256 7.58 10.28 17.25
C GLN A 256 8.99 10.85 17.40
N LYS A 257 9.53 10.89 18.63
CA LYS A 257 10.87 11.41 18.91
C LYS A 257 11.96 10.65 18.17
N ASN A 258 11.97 9.31 18.27
CA ASN A 258 13.00 8.48 17.67
C ASN A 258 12.96 8.56 16.13
N ILE A 259 11.75 8.46 15.56
CA ILE A 259 11.55 8.48 14.12
C ILE A 259 11.93 9.83 13.53
N VAL A 260 11.48 10.95 14.13
CA VAL A 260 11.81 12.29 13.62
C VAL A 260 13.30 12.58 13.74
N LYS A 261 13.93 12.22 14.88
CA LYS A 261 15.36 12.39 15.07
C LYS A 261 16.17 11.68 13.98
N SER A 262 15.85 10.42 13.70
CA SER A 262 16.49 9.64 12.64
C SER A 262 16.19 10.20 11.24
N ALA A 263 14.98 10.75 11.02
CA ALA A 263 14.60 11.34 9.71
C ALA A 263 15.33 12.65 9.38
N ILE A 264 15.86 13.36 10.37
CA ILE A 264 16.68 14.58 10.18
C ILE A 264 18.18 14.29 10.22
N GLY A 265 18.58 13.01 10.39
CA GLY A 265 19.99 12.60 10.37
C GLY A 265 20.74 12.80 11.68
N GLU A 266 20.04 12.78 12.84
CA GLU A 266 20.58 12.87 14.19
C GLU A 266 20.56 11.53 14.95
#